data_4d09b221c00669d03a681dc10e2701c7
#
_entry.id   4d09b221c00669d03a681dc10e2701c7
#
_cell.length_a   1.000
_cell.length_b   1.000
_cell.length_c   1.000
_cell.angle_alpha   90.00
_cell.angle_beta   90.00
_cell.angle_gamma   90.00
#
_symmetry.space_group_name_H-M   'P 1'
#
loop_
_entity.id
_entity.type
_entity.pdbx_description
1 polymer ?
#
loop_
_entity_poly.entity_id
_entity_poly.type
_entity_poly.pdbx_seq_one_letter_code
_entity_poly.pdbx_strand_id
1 'polypeptide(L)'
;MLEFHRSQGGIGSISLWQVADPTRFGIAELGDDGRITRFMEKPTPEEAFSNLINAGAYILEPEIFSRMPEGAHSIERDVYPGLAAEDQLNGFPFTGWFVDAGTPESWIEAMEVCLTRGRWPHGSGIPDSSWAGEGTSIAEAASIEFSAIGDRASIGEGAVVSYTSLLDDSSVGGGAQITGCLVGKRTVIGARAVLSNVVIDYDSVIPEGHIQDGGVWPIVD
;
A
#
# COMPACT_ATOMS: atom_id res chain seq x y z
N MET A 1 13.58 8.35 13.03
CA MET A 1 13.08 7.31 13.95
C MET A 1 14.22 6.61 14.72
N LEU A 2 15.28 6.07 14.10
CA LEU A 2 16.37 5.37 14.82
C LEU A 2 17.10 6.26 15.84
N GLU A 3 17.45 7.49 15.48
CA GLU A 3 18.07 8.45 16.41
C GLU A 3 17.15 8.81 17.57
N PHE A 4 15.86 9.00 17.28
CA PHE A 4 14.82 9.21 18.29
C PHE A 4 14.76 8.03 19.27
N HIS A 5 14.65 6.80 18.77
CA HIS A 5 14.61 5.60 19.60
C HIS A 5 15.84 5.52 20.54
N ARG A 6 17.04 5.72 19.99
CA ARG A 6 18.29 5.71 20.78
C ARG A 6 18.35 6.81 21.85
N SER A 7 17.75 7.97 21.57
CA SER A 7 17.72 9.09 22.53
C SER A 7 16.70 8.88 23.65
N GLN A 8 15.58 8.22 23.35
CA GLN A 8 14.52 7.97 24.32
C GLN A 8 14.77 6.73 25.20
N GLY A 9 15.52 5.76 24.69
CA GLY A 9 15.64 4.45 25.33
C GLY A 9 14.31 3.69 25.34
N GLY A 10 14.22 2.65 26.19
CA GLY A 10 13.05 1.75 26.24
C GLY A 10 13.18 0.60 25.24
N ILE A 11 12.18 -0.29 25.23
CA ILE A 11 12.21 -1.53 24.45
C ILE A 11 11.71 -1.31 23.02
N GLY A 12 10.81 -0.34 22.80
CA GLY A 12 10.22 -0.13 21.49
C GLY A 12 9.92 1.32 21.14
N SER A 13 9.93 1.60 19.84
CA SER A 13 9.39 2.84 19.27
C SER A 13 8.48 2.50 18.10
N ILE A 14 7.30 3.09 18.07
CA ILE A 14 6.27 2.92 17.03
C ILE A 14 6.14 4.21 16.24
N SER A 15 6.12 4.13 14.91
CA SER A 15 5.74 5.27 14.07
C SER A 15 4.25 5.55 14.22
N LEU A 16 3.90 6.83 14.41
CA LEU A 16 2.52 7.26 14.63
C LEU A 16 2.08 8.22 13.52
N TRP A 17 0.86 8.03 13.03
CA TRP A 17 0.22 8.88 12.04
C TRP A 17 -1.15 9.34 12.52
N GLN A 18 -1.56 10.55 12.16
CA GLN A 18 -2.86 11.08 12.53
C GLN A 18 -3.89 10.81 11.42
N VAL A 19 -5.02 10.21 11.79
CA VAL A 19 -6.13 9.90 10.88
C VAL A 19 -7.46 10.48 11.38
N ALA A 20 -8.45 10.55 10.51
CA ALA A 20 -9.79 10.96 10.88
C ALA A 20 -10.57 9.83 11.58
N ASP A 21 -10.46 8.59 11.08
CA ASP A 21 -11.08 7.40 11.66
C ASP A 21 -9.99 6.40 12.08
N PRO A 22 -9.76 6.23 13.39
CA PRO A 22 -8.73 5.34 13.92
C PRO A 22 -9.20 3.89 14.14
N THR A 23 -10.47 3.57 13.97
CA THR A 23 -11.07 2.29 14.43
C THR A 23 -10.50 1.04 13.76
N ARG A 24 -9.86 1.20 12.60
CA ARG A 24 -9.23 0.09 11.87
C ARG A 24 -7.80 -0.23 12.30
N PHE A 25 -7.22 0.57 13.18
CA PHE A 25 -5.80 0.56 13.53
C PHE A 25 -5.58 0.40 15.04
N GLY A 26 -4.36 0.11 15.42
CA GLY A 26 -3.93 0.33 16.79
C GLY A 26 -3.80 1.84 17.07
N ILE A 27 -4.29 2.30 18.21
CA ILE A 27 -4.22 3.71 18.61
C ILE A 27 -3.29 3.91 19.79
N ALA A 28 -2.63 5.06 19.83
CA ALA A 28 -1.72 5.41 20.89
C ALA A 28 -2.06 6.79 21.51
N GLU A 29 -1.99 6.90 22.82
CA GLU A 29 -1.94 8.17 23.53
C GLU A 29 -0.49 8.50 23.83
N LEU A 30 -0.08 9.72 23.47
CA LEU A 30 1.31 10.17 23.57
C LEU A 30 1.46 11.19 24.71
N GLY A 31 2.40 10.94 25.61
CA GLY A 31 2.81 11.88 26.62
C GLY A 31 3.72 12.99 26.06
N ASP A 32 3.90 14.06 26.82
CA ASP A 32 4.73 15.21 26.43
C ASP A 32 6.22 14.86 26.24
N ASP A 33 6.66 13.77 26.85
CA ASP A 33 8.01 13.23 26.75
C ASP A 33 8.24 12.31 25.54
N GLY A 34 7.20 12.07 24.74
CA GLY A 34 7.24 11.18 23.57
C GLY A 34 7.01 9.69 23.90
N ARG A 35 6.65 9.36 25.14
CA ARG A 35 6.26 8.00 25.52
C ARG A 35 4.80 7.74 25.23
N ILE A 36 4.50 6.50 24.82
CA ILE A 36 3.12 6.02 24.70
C ILE A 36 2.62 5.65 26.10
N THR A 37 1.62 6.38 26.59
CA THR A 37 1.01 6.18 27.89
C THR A 37 -0.11 5.15 27.86
N ARG A 38 -0.72 4.97 26.67
CA ARG A 38 -1.80 4.00 26.43
C ARG A 38 -1.77 3.54 24.98
N PHE A 39 -1.96 2.23 24.79
CA PHE A 39 -2.08 1.63 23.46
C PHE A 39 -3.30 0.68 23.42
N MET A 40 -4.07 0.71 22.33
CA MET A 40 -5.21 -0.19 22.10
C MET A 40 -5.31 -0.55 20.63
N GLU A 41 -5.41 -1.84 20.33
CA GLU A 41 -5.57 -2.37 18.98
C GLU A 41 -7.04 -2.41 18.55
N LYS A 42 -7.37 -1.75 17.44
CA LYS A 42 -8.71 -1.73 16.80
C LYS A 42 -9.85 -1.45 17.79
N PRO A 43 -9.89 -0.23 18.37
CA PRO A 43 -10.96 0.16 19.29
C PRO A 43 -12.30 0.24 18.58
N THR A 44 -13.38 0.13 19.34
CA THR A 44 -14.68 0.63 18.87
C THR A 44 -14.67 2.18 18.81
N PRO A 45 -15.63 2.81 18.10
CA PRO A 45 -15.72 4.28 18.09
C PRO A 45 -15.82 4.90 19.50
N GLU A 46 -16.49 4.22 20.42
CA GLU A 46 -16.67 4.67 21.81
C GLU A 46 -15.41 4.51 22.68
N GLU A 47 -14.54 3.56 22.31
CA GLU A 47 -13.28 3.30 23.01
C GLU A 47 -12.11 4.13 22.47
N ALA A 48 -12.27 4.73 21.30
CA ALA A 48 -11.21 5.50 20.65
C ALA A 48 -10.87 6.76 21.45
N PHE A 49 -9.74 6.73 22.13
CA PHE A 49 -9.23 7.84 22.95
C PHE A 49 -8.21 8.73 22.21
N SER A 50 -7.76 8.31 21.03
CA SER A 50 -6.77 9.01 20.23
C SER A 50 -7.01 8.76 18.74
N ASN A 51 -6.60 9.70 17.91
CA ASN A 51 -6.53 9.56 16.45
C ASN A 51 -5.09 9.42 15.92
N LEU A 52 -4.12 9.24 16.81
CA LEU A 52 -2.77 8.82 16.47
C LEU A 52 -2.75 7.30 16.34
N ILE A 53 -2.57 6.81 15.13
CA ILE A 53 -2.55 5.39 14.84
C ILE A 53 -1.13 4.83 14.74
N ASN A 54 -1.00 3.55 14.99
CA ASN A 54 0.15 2.74 14.66
C ASN A 54 0.30 2.67 13.12
N ALA A 55 1.37 3.28 12.60
CA ALA A 55 1.64 3.33 11.16
C ALA A 55 2.48 2.14 10.66
N GLY A 56 2.66 1.09 11.47
CA GLY A 56 3.24 -0.19 11.05
C GLY A 56 4.76 -0.22 10.89
N ALA A 57 5.49 0.82 11.31
CA ALA A 57 6.96 0.80 11.33
C ALA A 57 7.47 0.87 12.77
N TYR A 58 8.38 -0.05 13.11
CA TYR A 58 8.86 -0.25 14.48
C TYR A 58 10.38 -0.26 14.54
N ILE A 59 10.92 0.18 15.68
CA ILE A 59 12.27 -0.13 16.12
C ILE A 59 12.13 -0.79 17.48
N LEU A 60 12.63 -2.01 17.60
CA LEU A 60 12.46 -2.84 18.78
C LEU A 60 13.83 -3.36 19.22
N GLU A 61 14.11 -3.27 20.52
CA GLU A 61 15.29 -3.88 21.10
C GLU A 61 15.11 -5.40 21.22
N PRO A 62 16.19 -6.20 21.21
CA PRO A 62 16.09 -7.66 21.32
C PRO A 62 15.35 -8.14 22.57
N GLU A 63 15.27 -7.32 23.61
CA GLU A 63 14.51 -7.61 24.82
C GLU A 63 13.02 -7.85 24.57
N ILE A 64 12.47 -7.36 23.45
CA ILE A 64 11.08 -7.58 23.04
C ILE A 64 10.72 -9.06 23.02
N PHE A 65 11.64 -9.94 22.62
CA PHE A 65 11.38 -11.38 22.57
C PHE A 65 11.07 -12.00 23.94
N SER A 66 11.60 -11.41 25.01
CA SER A 66 11.29 -11.86 26.38
C SER A 66 9.91 -11.40 26.87
N ARG A 67 9.31 -10.46 26.14
CA ARG A 67 7.95 -9.92 26.44
C ARG A 67 6.86 -10.60 25.63
N MET A 68 7.22 -11.40 24.63
CA MET A 68 6.28 -12.14 23.79
C MET A 68 5.83 -13.41 24.50
N PRO A 69 4.51 -13.69 24.57
CA PRO A 69 4.02 -14.97 25.10
C PRO A 69 4.40 -16.12 24.15
N GLU A 70 4.41 -17.34 24.70
CA GLU A 70 4.63 -18.54 23.89
C GLU A 70 3.44 -18.78 22.93
N GLY A 71 3.73 -19.27 21.74
CA GLY A 71 2.74 -19.62 20.71
C GLY A 71 2.26 -18.45 19.88
N ALA A 72 1.09 -18.59 19.27
CA ALA A 72 0.48 -17.56 18.43
C ALA A 72 0.00 -16.38 19.27
N HIS A 73 0.45 -15.17 18.93
CA HIS A 73 0.11 -13.95 19.65
C HIS A 73 0.13 -12.74 18.70
N SER A 74 -0.45 -11.62 19.15
CA SER A 74 -0.36 -10.32 18.47
C SER A 74 0.51 -9.39 19.30
N ILE A 75 1.55 -8.83 18.71
CA ILE A 75 2.41 -7.88 19.39
C ILE A 75 1.63 -6.63 19.83
N GLU A 76 0.64 -6.21 19.04
CA GLU A 76 -0.20 -5.05 19.30
C GLU A 76 -1.17 -5.27 20.47
N ARG A 77 -1.68 -6.49 20.64
CA ARG A 77 -2.64 -6.80 21.70
C ARG A 77 -1.98 -7.30 22.97
N ASP A 78 -0.95 -8.12 22.81
CA ASP A 78 -0.39 -8.90 23.91
C ASP A 78 0.89 -8.30 24.48
N VAL A 79 1.57 -7.41 23.76
CA VAL A 79 2.86 -6.86 24.17
C VAL A 79 2.84 -5.34 24.36
N TYR A 80 2.38 -4.57 23.35
CA TYR A 80 2.45 -3.11 23.39
C TYR A 80 1.69 -2.46 24.55
N PRO A 81 0.50 -2.93 24.98
CA PRO A 81 -0.16 -2.35 26.13
C PRO A 81 0.65 -2.48 27.44
N GLY A 82 1.34 -3.61 27.62
CA GLY A 82 2.23 -3.83 28.77
C GLY A 82 3.45 -2.92 28.74
N LEU A 83 4.09 -2.79 27.56
CA LEU A 83 5.24 -1.88 27.41
C LEU A 83 4.86 -0.41 27.60
N ALA A 84 3.66 0.00 27.18
CA ALA A 84 3.14 1.35 27.41
C ALA A 84 2.94 1.60 28.92
N ALA A 85 2.36 0.64 29.64
CA ALA A 85 2.15 0.74 31.10
C ALA A 85 3.46 0.78 31.90
N GLU A 86 4.55 0.27 31.35
CA GLU A 86 5.89 0.24 31.96
C GLU A 86 6.82 1.38 31.47
N ASP A 87 6.31 2.35 30.71
CA ASP A 87 7.10 3.43 30.10
C ASP A 87 8.24 2.93 29.17
N GLN A 88 8.06 1.74 28.55
CA GLN A 88 9.05 1.11 27.68
C GLN A 88 8.73 1.25 26.17
N LEU A 89 7.64 1.96 25.82
CA LEU A 89 7.18 2.15 24.46
C LEU A 89 7.15 3.63 24.09
N ASN A 90 7.81 4.00 22.99
CA ASN A 90 7.86 5.37 22.50
C ASN A 90 7.00 5.54 21.25
N GLY A 91 6.40 6.72 21.08
CA GLY A 91 5.69 7.11 19.88
C GLY A 91 6.50 8.11 19.07
N PHE A 92 6.66 7.84 17.79
CA PHE A 92 7.33 8.73 16.83
C PHE A 92 6.32 9.27 15.82
N PRO A 93 5.65 10.41 16.09
CA PRO A 93 4.82 11.07 15.10
C PRO A 93 5.67 11.52 13.92
N PHE A 94 5.21 11.27 12.71
CA PHE A 94 5.90 11.75 11.51
C PHE A 94 4.96 12.56 10.62
N THR A 95 5.55 13.30 9.69
CA THR A 95 4.85 14.11 8.70
C THR A 95 5.17 13.60 7.30
N GLY A 96 4.29 13.84 6.34
CA GLY A 96 4.45 13.40 4.96
C GLY A 96 3.21 12.67 4.47
N TRP A 97 3.33 11.42 4.10
CA TRP A 97 2.22 10.58 3.64
C TRP A 97 2.25 9.22 4.32
N PHE A 98 1.06 8.75 4.59
CA PHE A 98 0.78 7.40 5.04
C PHE A 98 -0.40 6.85 4.23
N VAL A 99 -0.21 5.71 3.62
CA VAL A 99 -1.27 4.93 2.98
C VAL A 99 -1.09 3.48 3.40
N ASP A 100 -2.14 2.91 3.98
CA ASP A 100 -2.20 1.46 4.23
C ASP A 100 -2.69 0.76 2.96
N ALA A 101 -1.75 0.27 2.15
CA ALA A 101 -2.02 -0.36 0.85
C ALA A 101 -2.58 -1.80 0.98
N GLY A 102 -3.47 -2.03 1.94
CA GLY A 102 -4.07 -3.33 2.23
C GLY A 102 -5.30 -3.69 1.38
N THR A 103 -5.81 -2.76 0.57
CA THR A 103 -6.91 -2.99 -0.37
C THR A 103 -6.54 -2.54 -1.78
N PRO A 104 -7.25 -3.00 -2.83
CA PRO A 104 -7.02 -2.53 -4.19
C PRO A 104 -7.08 -1.01 -4.33
N GLU A 105 -8.05 -0.38 -3.71
CA GLU A 105 -8.26 1.08 -3.74
C GLU A 105 -7.09 1.81 -3.09
N SER A 106 -6.67 1.36 -1.90
CA SER A 106 -5.54 1.98 -1.20
C SER A 106 -4.19 1.70 -1.87
N TRP A 107 -4.06 0.57 -2.61
CA TRP A 107 -2.90 0.34 -3.47
C TRP A 107 -2.81 1.39 -4.59
N ILE A 108 -3.93 1.67 -5.27
CA ILE A 108 -3.98 2.71 -6.32
C ILE A 108 -3.65 4.08 -5.72
N GLU A 109 -4.22 4.43 -4.55
CA GLU A 109 -3.88 5.66 -3.84
C GLU A 109 -2.38 5.75 -3.51
N ALA A 110 -1.78 4.67 -3.00
CA ALA A 110 -0.35 4.62 -2.72
C ALA A 110 0.50 4.81 -3.99
N MET A 111 0.09 4.19 -5.10
CA MET A 111 0.72 4.36 -6.41
C MET A 111 0.66 5.83 -6.87
N GLU A 112 -0.51 6.48 -6.80
CA GLU A 112 -0.67 7.90 -7.14
C GLU A 112 0.22 8.81 -6.29
N VAL A 113 0.30 8.56 -4.99
CA VAL A 113 1.21 9.30 -4.09
C VAL A 113 2.66 9.14 -4.55
N CYS A 114 3.09 7.93 -4.89
CA CYS A 114 4.45 7.69 -5.37
C CYS A 114 4.72 8.39 -6.70
N LEU A 115 3.80 8.33 -7.65
CA LEU A 115 3.93 8.94 -8.98
C LEU A 115 3.96 10.47 -8.90
N THR A 116 3.03 11.07 -8.16
CA THR A 116 2.89 12.54 -8.07
C THR A 116 3.97 13.20 -7.21
N ARG A 117 4.64 12.44 -6.34
CA ARG A 117 5.67 12.96 -5.42
C ARG A 117 7.10 12.63 -5.85
N GLY A 118 7.29 12.14 -7.08
CA GLY A 118 8.61 11.89 -7.66
C GLY A 118 9.44 10.83 -6.91
N ARG A 119 8.78 9.87 -6.29
CA ARG A 119 9.44 8.75 -5.60
C ARG A 119 10.01 7.71 -6.57
N TRP A 120 9.52 7.68 -7.79
CA TRP A 120 10.06 6.87 -8.86
C TRP A 120 10.78 7.73 -9.90
N PRO A 121 11.93 7.29 -10.42
CA PRO A 121 12.56 7.97 -11.52
C PRO A 121 11.62 7.94 -12.74
N HIS A 122 11.42 9.10 -13.38
CA HIS A 122 10.58 9.19 -14.56
C HIS A 122 11.13 8.30 -15.67
N GLY A 123 10.30 7.40 -16.21
CA GLY A 123 10.60 6.68 -17.45
C GLY A 123 10.52 7.62 -18.66
N SER A 124 11.36 7.39 -19.66
CA SER A 124 11.29 8.18 -20.90
C SER A 124 10.07 7.78 -21.73
N GLY A 125 9.33 8.75 -22.24
CA GLY A 125 8.27 8.52 -23.25
C GLY A 125 6.85 8.31 -22.70
N ILE A 126 6.64 8.55 -21.41
CA ILE A 126 5.31 8.53 -20.78
C ILE A 126 5.03 9.86 -20.07
N PRO A 127 3.75 10.19 -19.78
CA PRO A 127 3.41 11.39 -19.01
C PRO A 127 4.06 11.40 -17.62
N ASP A 128 4.41 12.58 -17.11
CA ASP A 128 5.00 12.79 -15.79
C ASP A 128 4.15 12.24 -14.63
N SER A 129 2.86 11.99 -14.86
CA SER A 129 1.93 11.36 -13.91
C SER A 129 1.99 9.83 -13.89
N SER A 130 2.88 9.21 -14.68
CA SER A 130 2.96 7.75 -14.84
C SER A 130 4.40 7.27 -14.78
N TRP A 131 4.61 5.98 -14.60
CA TRP A 131 5.92 5.34 -14.62
C TRP A 131 5.93 4.09 -15.51
N ALA A 132 7.04 3.87 -16.22
CA ALA A 132 7.26 2.64 -16.97
C ALA A 132 8.65 2.07 -16.65
N GLY A 133 8.68 0.76 -16.44
CA GLY A 133 9.89 -0.01 -16.18
C GLY A 133 10.75 -0.24 -17.42
N GLU A 134 11.83 -0.95 -17.21
CA GLU A 134 12.80 -1.24 -18.28
C GLU A 134 12.20 -2.19 -19.32
N GLY A 135 12.51 -1.95 -20.60
CA GLY A 135 12.09 -2.80 -21.71
C GLY A 135 10.59 -2.78 -22.02
N THR A 136 9.84 -1.83 -21.46
CA THR A 136 8.42 -1.61 -21.83
C THR A 136 8.29 -1.20 -23.29
N SER A 137 7.22 -1.68 -23.95
CA SER A 137 6.83 -1.31 -25.30
C SER A 137 5.43 -0.69 -25.28
N ILE A 138 5.35 0.60 -25.63
CA ILE A 138 4.10 1.35 -25.63
C ILE A 138 3.85 1.84 -27.05
N ALA A 139 2.71 1.48 -27.65
CA ALA A 139 2.34 1.92 -28.99
C ALA A 139 2.08 3.42 -29.03
N GLU A 140 2.33 4.09 -30.16
CA GLU A 140 2.28 5.54 -30.30
C GLU A 140 0.88 6.13 -29.99
N ALA A 141 -0.19 5.43 -30.37
CA ALA A 141 -1.57 5.87 -30.09
C ALA A 141 -2.13 5.33 -28.76
N ALA A 142 -1.31 4.70 -27.92
CA ALA A 142 -1.75 4.31 -26.58
C ALA A 142 -1.78 5.52 -25.64
N SER A 143 -2.76 5.55 -24.72
CA SER A 143 -2.89 6.58 -23.70
C SER A 143 -2.64 5.98 -22.32
N ILE A 144 -1.73 6.60 -21.54
CA ILE A 144 -1.41 6.16 -20.18
C ILE A 144 -1.54 7.38 -19.27
N GLU A 145 -2.26 7.21 -18.16
CA GLU A 145 -2.47 8.27 -17.18
C GLU A 145 -2.49 7.68 -15.76
N PHE A 146 -1.78 8.33 -14.81
CA PHE A 146 -1.69 7.92 -13.40
C PHE A 146 -1.50 6.40 -13.21
N SER A 147 -0.58 5.82 -13.98
CA SER A 147 -0.38 4.37 -14.01
C SER A 147 1.08 3.98 -13.85
N ALA A 148 1.31 2.83 -13.22
CA ALA A 148 2.63 2.22 -13.12
C ALA A 148 2.69 0.97 -14.00
N ILE A 149 3.60 0.97 -14.98
CA ILE A 149 3.79 -0.08 -15.96
C ILE A 149 5.09 -0.80 -15.65
N GLY A 150 5.02 -2.08 -15.29
CA GLY A 150 6.16 -2.91 -14.91
C GLY A 150 7.13 -3.20 -16.06
N ASP A 151 8.26 -3.82 -15.72
CA ASP A 151 9.30 -4.16 -16.68
C ASP A 151 8.79 -5.08 -17.80
N ARG A 152 9.26 -4.85 -19.03
CA ARG A 152 8.95 -5.66 -20.23
C ARG A 152 7.46 -5.79 -20.56
N ALA A 153 6.63 -4.97 -19.94
CA ALA A 153 5.20 -4.91 -20.27
C ALA A 153 4.99 -4.31 -21.67
N SER A 154 3.86 -4.64 -22.31
CA SER A 154 3.51 -4.13 -23.62
C SER A 154 2.10 -3.55 -23.68
N ILE A 155 1.96 -2.37 -24.25
CA ILE A 155 0.68 -1.68 -24.42
C ILE A 155 0.41 -1.50 -25.90
N GLY A 156 -0.68 -2.10 -26.38
CA GLY A 156 -1.06 -2.13 -27.81
C GLY A 156 -1.67 -0.82 -28.32
N GLU A 157 -1.81 -0.74 -29.62
CA GLU A 157 -2.28 0.43 -30.36
C GLU A 157 -3.69 0.86 -29.90
N GLY A 158 -3.87 2.13 -29.58
CA GLY A 158 -5.14 2.69 -29.12
C GLY A 158 -5.65 2.19 -27.76
N ALA A 159 -4.83 1.46 -27.02
CA ALA A 159 -5.18 1.07 -25.67
C ALA A 159 -5.17 2.28 -24.71
N VAL A 160 -6.07 2.28 -23.74
CA VAL A 160 -6.18 3.28 -22.67
C VAL A 160 -5.94 2.62 -21.32
N VAL A 161 -4.94 3.12 -20.59
CA VAL A 161 -4.55 2.61 -19.28
C VAL A 161 -4.55 3.77 -18.30
N SER A 162 -5.45 3.76 -17.32
CA SER A 162 -5.56 4.83 -16.34
C SER A 162 -5.72 4.29 -14.92
N TYR A 163 -5.08 4.94 -13.95
CA TYR A 163 -5.13 4.56 -12.52
C TYR A 163 -4.87 3.07 -12.29
N THR A 164 -3.93 2.50 -13.05
CA THR A 164 -3.71 1.05 -13.11
C THR A 164 -2.26 0.69 -12.75
N SER A 165 -2.11 -0.32 -11.91
CA SER A 165 -0.83 -0.97 -11.67
C SER A 165 -0.72 -2.23 -12.55
N LEU A 166 0.14 -2.20 -13.54
CA LEU A 166 0.44 -3.31 -14.44
C LEU A 166 1.81 -3.87 -14.11
N LEU A 167 1.86 -5.11 -13.62
CA LEU A 167 3.13 -5.73 -13.22
C LEU A 167 3.91 -6.29 -14.42
N ASP A 168 5.17 -6.73 -14.15
CA ASP A 168 6.15 -7.12 -15.16
C ASP A 168 5.63 -8.17 -16.14
N ASP A 169 6.16 -8.13 -17.38
CA ASP A 169 5.89 -9.09 -18.44
C ASP A 169 4.41 -9.19 -18.88
N SER A 170 3.58 -8.21 -18.49
CA SER A 170 2.16 -8.19 -18.83
C SER A 170 1.92 -7.54 -20.19
N SER A 171 0.80 -7.86 -20.84
CA SER A 171 0.44 -7.27 -22.12
C SER A 171 -1.00 -6.79 -22.15
N VAL A 172 -1.21 -5.62 -22.77
CA VAL A 172 -2.52 -5.02 -23.01
C VAL A 172 -2.76 -4.94 -24.51
N GLY A 173 -3.79 -5.62 -24.99
CA GLY A 173 -4.14 -5.67 -26.41
C GLY A 173 -4.65 -4.36 -26.95
N GLY A 174 -4.57 -4.18 -28.28
CA GLY A 174 -5.00 -2.95 -28.93
C GLY A 174 -6.45 -2.59 -28.66
N GLY A 175 -6.70 -1.30 -28.42
CA GLY A 175 -8.04 -0.76 -28.12
C GLY A 175 -8.64 -1.20 -26.79
N ALA A 176 -7.91 -1.91 -25.94
CA ALA A 176 -8.39 -2.24 -24.58
C ALA A 176 -8.44 -0.97 -23.71
N GLN A 177 -9.40 -0.93 -22.80
CA GLN A 177 -9.59 0.16 -21.84
C GLN A 177 -9.55 -0.43 -20.44
N ILE A 178 -8.55 -0.05 -19.65
CA ILE A 178 -8.35 -0.52 -18.29
C ILE A 178 -8.20 0.66 -17.34
N THR A 179 -9.03 0.68 -16.30
CA THR A 179 -9.08 1.77 -15.32
C THR A 179 -9.17 1.21 -13.90
N GLY A 180 -8.35 1.72 -12.97
CA GLY A 180 -8.40 1.34 -11.56
C GLY A 180 -8.04 -0.13 -11.30
N CYS A 181 -7.30 -0.78 -12.19
CA CYS A 181 -7.00 -2.20 -12.12
C CYS A 181 -5.66 -2.50 -11.46
N LEU A 182 -5.59 -3.63 -10.77
CA LEU A 182 -4.33 -4.26 -10.36
C LEU A 182 -4.09 -5.49 -11.22
N VAL A 183 -3.05 -5.45 -12.05
CA VAL A 183 -2.78 -6.50 -13.04
C VAL A 183 -1.53 -7.26 -12.66
N GLY A 184 -1.67 -8.55 -12.39
CA GLY A 184 -0.58 -9.45 -12.02
C GLY A 184 0.44 -9.66 -13.13
N LYS A 185 1.62 -10.16 -12.76
CA LYS A 185 2.72 -10.44 -13.70
C LYS A 185 2.30 -11.43 -14.79
N ARG A 186 2.84 -11.29 -16.01
CA ARG A 186 2.64 -12.19 -17.16
C ARG A 186 1.17 -12.35 -17.57
N THR A 187 0.34 -11.39 -17.20
CA THR A 187 -1.07 -11.34 -17.61
C THR A 187 -1.19 -10.89 -19.07
N VAL A 188 -2.09 -11.50 -19.79
CA VAL A 188 -2.44 -11.11 -21.16
C VAL A 188 -3.86 -10.58 -21.19
N ILE A 189 -4.03 -9.29 -21.45
CA ILE A 189 -5.34 -8.65 -21.63
C ILE A 189 -5.62 -8.57 -23.13
N GLY A 190 -6.71 -9.25 -23.57
CA GLY A 190 -7.12 -9.29 -24.97
C GLY A 190 -7.49 -7.93 -25.55
N ALA A 191 -7.41 -7.81 -26.88
CA ALA A 191 -7.80 -6.58 -27.58
C ALA A 191 -9.24 -6.18 -27.27
N ARG A 192 -9.52 -4.86 -27.19
CA ARG A 192 -10.86 -4.29 -26.95
C ARG A 192 -11.52 -4.75 -25.65
N ALA A 193 -10.78 -5.36 -24.71
CA ALA A 193 -11.30 -5.61 -23.37
C ALA A 193 -11.58 -4.29 -22.63
N VAL A 194 -12.64 -4.26 -21.80
CA VAL A 194 -13.00 -3.10 -20.98
C VAL A 194 -13.06 -3.53 -19.53
N LEU A 195 -12.12 -3.06 -18.73
CA LEU A 195 -11.95 -3.48 -17.34
C LEU A 195 -11.93 -2.25 -16.43
N SER A 196 -12.73 -2.26 -15.36
CA SER A 196 -12.74 -1.20 -14.36
C SER A 196 -12.66 -1.82 -12.96
N ASN A 197 -11.72 -1.35 -12.13
CA ASN A 197 -11.59 -1.76 -10.72
C ASN A 197 -11.44 -3.28 -10.52
N VAL A 198 -10.75 -3.96 -11.45
CA VAL A 198 -10.55 -5.42 -11.41
C VAL A 198 -9.17 -5.75 -10.86
N VAL A 199 -9.12 -6.70 -9.94
CA VAL A 199 -7.86 -7.34 -9.52
C VAL A 199 -7.64 -8.59 -10.36
N ILE A 200 -6.55 -8.64 -11.10
CA ILE A 200 -6.24 -9.72 -12.02
C ILE A 200 -5.02 -10.46 -11.52
N ASP A 201 -5.17 -11.75 -11.27
CA ASP A 201 -4.08 -12.60 -10.80
C ASP A 201 -2.98 -12.78 -11.87
N TYR A 202 -1.79 -13.13 -11.43
CA TYR A 202 -0.66 -13.41 -12.31
C TYR A 202 -0.96 -14.58 -13.27
N ASP A 203 -0.23 -14.65 -14.40
CA ASP A 203 -0.40 -15.67 -15.44
C ASP A 203 -1.81 -15.78 -16.03
N SER A 204 -2.65 -14.76 -15.84
CA SER A 204 -4.03 -14.75 -16.32
C SER A 204 -4.15 -14.35 -17.78
N VAL A 205 -5.21 -14.83 -18.43
CA VAL A 205 -5.58 -14.44 -19.78
C VAL A 205 -7.00 -13.89 -19.78
N ILE A 206 -7.15 -12.62 -20.13
CA ILE A 206 -8.44 -11.98 -20.33
C ILE A 206 -8.79 -12.09 -21.82
N PRO A 207 -9.96 -12.64 -22.18
CA PRO A 207 -10.38 -12.77 -23.57
C PRO A 207 -10.53 -11.40 -24.27
N GLU A 208 -10.40 -11.42 -25.59
CA GLU A 208 -10.72 -10.28 -26.44
C GLU A 208 -12.15 -9.79 -26.22
N GLY A 209 -12.35 -8.49 -26.10
CA GLY A 209 -13.64 -7.86 -25.90
C GLY A 209 -14.34 -8.17 -24.57
N HIS A 210 -13.65 -8.77 -23.61
CA HIS A 210 -14.21 -9.03 -22.28
C HIS A 210 -14.54 -7.72 -21.57
N ILE A 211 -15.69 -7.68 -20.88
CA ILE A 211 -16.14 -6.50 -20.11
C ILE A 211 -16.37 -6.93 -18.67
N GLN A 212 -15.70 -6.25 -17.74
CA GLN A 212 -15.86 -6.50 -16.31
C GLN A 212 -15.68 -5.20 -15.51
N ASP A 213 -16.54 -5.00 -14.50
CA ASP A 213 -16.43 -3.94 -13.53
C ASP A 213 -16.38 -4.54 -12.11
N GLY A 214 -15.27 -4.29 -11.42
CA GLY A 214 -15.00 -4.82 -10.08
C GLY A 214 -14.68 -6.30 -10.03
N GLY A 215 -14.35 -6.74 -8.82
CA GLY A 215 -14.07 -8.15 -8.51
C GLY A 215 -12.67 -8.62 -8.90
N VAL A 216 -12.54 -9.93 -9.01
CA VAL A 216 -11.25 -10.62 -9.24
C VAL A 216 -11.32 -11.45 -10.53
N TRP A 217 -10.19 -11.58 -11.22
CA TRP A 217 -10.00 -12.49 -12.35
C TRP A 217 -8.78 -13.40 -12.11
N PRO A 218 -8.86 -14.72 -12.37
CA PRO A 218 -10.06 -15.46 -12.76
C PRO A 218 -11.13 -15.41 -11.66
N ILE A 219 -12.40 -15.52 -12.06
CA ILE A 219 -13.50 -15.59 -11.10
C ILE A 219 -13.30 -16.85 -10.25
N VAL A 220 -13.19 -16.67 -8.95
CA VAL A 220 -13.10 -17.76 -7.98
C VAL A 220 -14.53 -18.02 -7.49
N ASP A 221 -15.06 -19.24 -7.74
CA ASP A 221 -16.40 -19.66 -7.30
C ASP A 221 -16.48 -19.82 -5.77
#